data_c1781aa98c6f5da8b4f679baac1f0301
#
_entry.id   c1781aa98c6f5da8b4f679baac1f0301
#
_cell.length_a   1.000
_cell.length_b   1.000
_cell.length_c   1.000
_cell.angle_alpha   90.00
_cell.angle_beta   90.00
_cell.angle_gamma   90.00
#
_symmetry.space_group_name_H-M   'P 1'
#
loop_
_entity.id
_entity.type
_entity.pdbx_description
1 polymer ?
#
loop_
_entity_poly.entity_id
_entity_poly.type
_entity_poly.pdbx_seq_one_letter_code
_entity_poly.pdbx_strand_id
1 'polypeptide(L)'
;VTPVWILLQPRDYLSSFLLYAMLAVAVFAVVVAHPTFDASFPAVTGFAVDNGNGVQYLFPVLFTTVACGAISGFHSLVSSGTTSKQLDKEKDAKPIAYGGMLLECVLAVLTLCAIGYAYKWNQANPDSALVGATAIFGGGIAHMVDDVIPGSYTVLNSLLVLTYSAFCLTSLDTATRLARFMFQEFWLEPGQTPKDIKEGWKKVMVNPYFATILTVVLGILLGMTGYAKI
;
A
#
# COMPACT_ATOMS: atom_id res chain seq x y z
N VAL A 1 -1.12 11.08 18.46
CA VAL A 1 -1.39 12.44 18.95
C VAL A 1 -0.15 13.34 18.91
N THR A 2 1.02 12.77 18.62
CA THR A 2 2.23 13.56 18.38
C THR A 2 2.11 14.42 17.11
N PRO A 3 2.70 15.62 17.08
CA PRO A 3 2.72 16.47 15.90
C PRO A 3 3.37 15.77 14.70
N VAL A 4 2.84 16.04 13.50
CA VAL A 4 3.26 15.40 12.23
C VAL A 4 4.75 15.58 11.96
N TRP A 5 5.28 16.78 12.23
CA TRP A 5 6.66 17.14 11.93
C TRP A 5 7.72 16.45 12.80
N ILE A 6 7.32 15.89 13.96
CA ILE A 6 8.30 15.26 14.86
C ILE A 6 8.56 13.81 14.47
N LEU A 7 7.54 13.06 14.10
CA LEU A 7 7.67 11.63 13.86
C LEU A 7 7.42 11.21 12.40
N LEU A 8 6.39 11.75 11.77
CA LEU A 8 5.96 11.32 10.44
C LEU A 8 6.85 11.85 9.32
N GLN A 9 7.13 13.14 9.30
CA GLN A 9 7.93 13.72 8.23
C GLN A 9 9.35 13.13 8.13
N PRO A 10 10.13 13.01 9.23
CA PRO A 10 11.45 12.36 9.16
C PRO A 10 11.37 10.90 8.74
N ARG A 11 10.37 10.15 9.21
CA ARG A 11 10.17 8.76 8.83
C ARG A 11 9.81 8.63 7.35
N ASP A 12 8.88 9.44 6.86
CA ASP A 12 8.43 9.39 5.47
C ASP A 12 9.56 9.83 4.51
N TYR A 13 10.37 10.79 4.92
CA TYR A 13 11.57 11.18 4.19
C TYR A 13 12.58 10.03 4.09
N LEU A 14 12.85 9.33 5.20
CA LEU A 14 13.73 8.16 5.18
C LEU A 14 13.15 7.02 4.32
N SER A 15 11.84 6.78 4.43
CA SER A 15 11.15 5.76 3.65
C SER A 15 11.19 6.05 2.15
N SER A 16 11.25 7.32 1.72
CA SER A 16 11.38 7.67 0.30
C SER A 16 12.70 7.18 -0.32
N PHE A 17 13.80 7.21 0.42
CA PHE A 17 15.08 6.65 -0.05
C PHE A 17 14.99 5.13 -0.22
N LEU A 18 14.32 4.45 0.71
CA LEU A 18 14.08 3.01 0.60
C LEU A 18 13.21 2.69 -0.64
N LEU A 19 12.21 3.53 -0.93
CA LEU A 19 11.40 3.39 -2.15
C LEU A 19 12.25 3.51 -3.41
N TYR A 20 13.04 4.57 -3.53
CA TYR A 20 13.87 4.76 -4.72
C TYR A 20 14.90 3.65 -4.87
N ALA A 21 15.50 3.19 -3.77
CA ALA A 21 16.41 2.05 -3.81
C ALA A 21 15.71 0.77 -4.26
N MET A 22 14.53 0.48 -3.72
CA MET A 22 13.71 -0.66 -4.13
C MET A 22 13.33 -0.58 -5.61
N LEU A 23 12.91 0.60 -6.07
CA LEU A 23 12.54 0.82 -7.46
C LEU A 23 13.75 0.60 -8.40
N ALA A 24 14.91 1.14 -8.03
CA ALA A 24 16.13 0.96 -8.80
C ALA A 24 16.55 -0.53 -8.91
N VAL A 25 16.47 -1.26 -7.79
CA VAL A 25 16.75 -2.71 -7.78
C VAL A 25 15.74 -3.46 -8.64
N ALA A 26 14.45 -3.14 -8.55
CA ALA A 26 13.40 -3.79 -9.34
C ALA A 26 13.56 -3.52 -10.84
N VAL A 27 13.87 -2.27 -11.23
CA VAL A 27 14.16 -1.93 -12.64
C VAL A 27 15.39 -2.69 -13.12
N PHE A 28 16.46 -2.71 -12.34
CA PHE A 28 17.68 -3.46 -12.66
C PHE A 28 17.36 -4.96 -12.86
N ALA A 29 16.61 -5.56 -11.93
CA ALA A 29 16.20 -6.96 -12.01
C ALA A 29 15.45 -7.27 -13.31
N VAL A 30 14.46 -6.46 -13.65
CA VAL A 30 13.64 -6.65 -14.85
C VAL A 30 14.45 -6.46 -16.14
N VAL A 31 15.33 -5.44 -16.18
CA VAL A 31 16.18 -5.17 -17.37
C VAL A 31 17.19 -6.26 -17.61
N VAL A 32 17.78 -6.82 -16.55
CA VAL A 32 18.86 -7.81 -16.69
C VAL A 32 18.31 -9.24 -16.81
N ALA A 33 17.29 -9.59 -16.01
CA ALA A 33 16.71 -10.94 -16.04
C ALA A 33 15.80 -11.18 -17.25
N HIS A 34 15.33 -10.12 -17.93
CA HIS A 34 14.41 -10.21 -19.07
C HIS A 34 13.27 -11.22 -18.85
N PRO A 35 12.44 -11.06 -17.81
CA PRO A 35 11.40 -12.03 -17.50
C PRO A 35 10.44 -12.17 -18.68
N THR A 36 10.32 -13.38 -19.19
CA THR A 36 9.37 -13.71 -20.27
C THR A 36 8.10 -14.27 -19.65
N PHE A 37 6.95 -13.75 -20.06
CA PHE A 37 5.67 -14.38 -19.72
C PHE A 37 5.59 -15.73 -20.42
N ASP A 38 5.33 -16.77 -19.65
CA ASP A 38 5.16 -18.11 -20.20
C ASP A 38 3.85 -18.18 -20.99
N ALA A 39 3.83 -18.94 -22.07
CA ALA A 39 2.62 -19.19 -22.86
C ALA A 39 1.51 -19.89 -22.04
N SER A 40 1.89 -20.56 -20.94
CA SER A 40 0.96 -21.15 -19.97
C SER A 40 0.29 -20.14 -19.04
N PHE A 41 0.75 -18.86 -19.02
CA PHE A 41 0.15 -17.78 -18.26
C PHE A 41 -0.93 -17.07 -19.12
N PRO A 42 -2.19 -17.49 -19.05
CA PRO A 42 -3.21 -16.94 -19.90
C PRO A 42 -3.56 -15.51 -19.50
N ALA A 43 -3.78 -14.64 -20.49
CA ALA A 43 -4.19 -13.25 -20.25
C ALA A 43 -5.59 -13.17 -19.59
N VAL A 44 -6.42 -14.18 -19.83
CA VAL A 44 -7.76 -14.30 -19.23
C VAL A 44 -7.95 -15.75 -18.81
N THR A 45 -8.18 -15.99 -17.51
CA THR A 45 -8.45 -17.33 -16.96
C THR A 45 -9.94 -17.68 -16.93
N GLY A 46 -10.82 -16.66 -16.92
CA GLY A 46 -12.27 -16.84 -16.85
C GLY A 46 -12.95 -15.73 -16.05
N PHE A 47 -14.26 -15.81 -15.94
CA PHE A 47 -15.05 -14.86 -15.14
C PHE A 47 -15.09 -15.17 -13.64
N ALA A 48 -14.71 -16.39 -13.27
CA ALA A 48 -14.70 -16.86 -11.89
C ALA A 48 -13.46 -17.69 -11.64
N VAL A 49 -12.77 -17.42 -10.53
CA VAL A 49 -11.60 -18.17 -10.07
C VAL A 49 -11.86 -18.68 -8.67
N ASP A 50 -11.65 -19.97 -8.45
CA ASP A 50 -11.69 -20.56 -7.11
C ASP A 50 -10.29 -20.53 -6.49
N ASN A 51 -10.14 -19.75 -5.42
CA ASN A 51 -8.87 -19.61 -4.70
C ASN A 51 -8.79 -20.51 -3.47
N GLY A 52 -9.65 -21.54 -3.37
CA GLY A 52 -9.70 -22.43 -2.21
C GLY A 52 -10.41 -21.84 -0.97
N ASN A 53 -10.64 -20.53 -0.95
CA ASN A 53 -11.42 -19.82 0.07
C ASN A 53 -12.82 -19.39 -0.44
N GLY A 54 -13.17 -19.81 -1.66
CA GLY A 54 -14.42 -19.50 -2.32
C GLY A 54 -14.25 -18.96 -3.76
N VAL A 55 -15.33 -18.97 -4.50
CA VAL A 55 -15.35 -18.49 -5.88
C VAL A 55 -15.31 -16.96 -5.90
N GLN A 56 -14.25 -16.40 -6.46
CA GLN A 56 -14.13 -14.96 -6.71
C GLN A 56 -14.49 -14.65 -8.15
N TYR A 57 -15.42 -13.73 -8.32
CA TYR A 57 -15.83 -13.27 -9.65
C TYR A 57 -14.99 -12.10 -10.12
N LEU A 58 -14.68 -12.06 -11.41
CA LEU A 58 -13.98 -10.93 -12.04
C LEU A 58 -14.69 -9.60 -11.73
N PHE A 59 -16.00 -9.58 -11.82
CA PHE A 59 -16.83 -8.45 -11.41
C PHE A 59 -17.74 -8.89 -10.23
N PRO A 60 -17.82 -8.15 -9.12
CA PRO A 60 -17.20 -6.83 -8.87
C PRO A 60 -15.78 -6.85 -8.28
N VAL A 61 -15.27 -8.00 -7.83
CA VAL A 61 -14.07 -8.06 -6.97
C VAL A 61 -12.81 -7.54 -7.66
N LEU A 62 -12.44 -8.11 -8.80
CA LEU A 62 -11.22 -7.65 -9.51
C LEU A 62 -11.38 -6.21 -9.99
N PHE A 63 -12.58 -5.84 -10.47
CA PHE A 63 -12.86 -4.48 -10.89
C PHE A 63 -12.65 -3.47 -9.76
N THR A 64 -13.17 -3.74 -8.55
CA THR A 64 -12.99 -2.85 -7.40
C THR A 64 -11.55 -2.77 -6.96
N THR A 65 -10.79 -3.88 -7.03
CA THR A 65 -9.36 -3.92 -6.69
C THR A 65 -8.53 -3.08 -7.67
N VAL A 66 -8.77 -3.20 -8.96
CA VAL A 66 -8.08 -2.40 -9.99
C VAL A 66 -8.51 -0.93 -9.92
N ALA A 67 -9.79 -0.66 -9.71
CA ALA A 67 -10.30 0.69 -9.55
C ALA A 67 -9.73 1.38 -8.32
N CYS A 68 -9.41 0.65 -7.25
CA CYS A 68 -8.74 1.19 -6.08
C CYS A 68 -7.37 1.81 -6.43
N GLY A 69 -6.61 1.22 -7.34
CA GLY A 69 -5.36 1.81 -7.83
C GLY A 69 -5.56 3.03 -8.74
N ALA A 70 -6.64 3.06 -9.52
CA ALA A 70 -6.91 4.12 -10.49
C ALA A 70 -7.64 5.34 -9.89
N ILE A 71 -8.62 5.10 -9.00
CA ILE A 71 -9.55 6.11 -8.47
C ILE A 71 -9.71 5.91 -6.95
N SER A 72 -8.62 5.78 -6.23
CA SER A 72 -8.67 5.49 -4.80
C SER A 72 -9.31 6.63 -4.00
N GLY A 73 -10.36 6.34 -3.27
CA GLY A 73 -10.94 7.26 -2.30
C GLY A 73 -9.97 7.60 -1.16
N PHE A 74 -9.09 6.67 -0.82
CA PHE A 74 -8.04 6.90 0.17
C PHE A 74 -7.04 7.96 -0.30
N HIS A 75 -6.55 7.90 -1.54
CA HIS A 75 -5.66 8.91 -2.10
C HIS A 75 -6.32 10.30 -2.17
N SER A 76 -7.60 10.36 -2.48
CA SER A 76 -8.38 11.61 -2.45
C SER A 76 -8.43 12.22 -1.05
N LEU A 77 -8.66 11.40 -0.03
CA LEU A 77 -8.68 11.83 1.38
C LEU A 77 -7.28 12.26 1.87
N VAL A 78 -6.23 11.54 1.48
CA VAL A 78 -4.84 11.91 1.80
C VAL A 78 -4.47 13.23 1.16
N SER A 79 -4.86 13.42 -0.11
CA SER A 79 -4.61 14.64 -0.85
C SER A 79 -5.20 15.88 -0.16
N SER A 80 -6.49 15.81 0.21
CA SER A 80 -7.19 16.93 0.87
C SER A 80 -6.83 17.07 2.36
N GLY A 81 -6.65 15.97 3.07
CA GLY A 81 -6.47 15.93 4.52
C GLY A 81 -5.03 16.17 5.00
N THR A 82 -4.05 15.78 4.20
CA THR A 82 -2.64 15.78 4.62
C THR A 82 -1.74 16.51 3.64
N THR A 83 -1.71 16.10 2.37
CA THR A 83 -0.75 16.60 1.38
C THR A 83 -0.94 18.08 1.08
N SER A 84 -2.19 18.54 0.92
CA SER A 84 -2.52 19.95 0.67
C SER A 84 -2.03 20.90 1.78
N LYS A 85 -1.95 20.39 3.01
CA LYS A 85 -1.49 21.16 4.18
C LYS A 85 0.03 21.19 4.34
N GLN A 86 0.75 20.38 3.58
CA GLN A 86 2.22 20.27 3.60
C GLN A 86 2.88 20.94 2.41
N LEU A 87 2.11 21.36 1.41
CA LEU A 87 2.61 22.09 0.24
C LEU A 87 3.01 23.50 0.65
N ASP A 88 4.23 23.90 0.28
CA ASP A 88 4.73 25.26 0.47
C ASP A 88 4.18 26.21 -0.59
N LYS A 89 4.08 25.75 -1.84
CA LYS A 89 3.60 26.53 -2.99
C LYS A 89 2.60 25.74 -3.83
N GLU A 90 1.57 26.42 -4.32
CA GLU A 90 0.58 25.80 -5.23
C GLU A 90 1.21 25.22 -6.51
N LYS A 91 2.29 25.83 -7.01
CA LYS A 91 3.02 25.35 -8.19
C LYS A 91 3.60 23.96 -8.01
N ASP A 92 3.91 23.56 -6.78
CA ASP A 92 4.51 22.26 -6.45
C ASP A 92 3.46 21.14 -6.42
N ALA A 93 2.17 21.48 -6.36
CA ALA A 93 1.09 20.51 -6.36
C ALA A 93 1.09 19.62 -7.60
N LYS A 94 1.26 20.22 -8.79
CA LYS A 94 1.25 19.49 -10.07
C LYS A 94 2.43 18.51 -10.20
N PRO A 95 3.70 18.91 -10.04
CA PRO A 95 4.81 17.97 -10.16
C PRO A 95 4.77 16.88 -9.07
N ILE A 96 4.34 17.18 -7.85
CA ILE A 96 4.24 16.18 -6.77
C ILE A 96 3.15 15.17 -7.08
N ALA A 97 1.94 15.62 -7.41
CA ALA A 97 0.82 14.70 -7.68
C ALA A 97 1.06 13.87 -8.96
N TYR A 98 1.49 14.52 -10.04
CA TYR A 98 1.74 13.84 -11.31
C TYR A 98 2.97 12.94 -11.26
N GLY A 99 4.03 13.39 -10.59
CA GLY A 99 5.24 12.59 -10.37
C GLY A 99 4.97 11.34 -9.53
N GLY A 100 4.17 11.47 -8.46
CA GLY A 100 3.73 10.33 -7.65
C GLY A 100 2.95 9.31 -8.47
N MET A 101 1.99 9.76 -9.28
CA MET A 101 1.22 8.90 -10.17
C MET A 101 2.11 8.15 -11.17
N LEU A 102 3.10 8.81 -11.77
CA LEU A 102 4.01 8.16 -12.70
C LEU A 102 4.90 7.09 -12.02
N LEU A 103 5.38 7.38 -10.81
CA LEU A 103 6.14 6.41 -10.03
C LEU A 103 5.30 5.19 -9.66
N GLU A 104 4.03 5.40 -9.31
CA GLU A 104 3.09 4.31 -9.05
C GLU A 104 2.83 3.46 -10.29
N CYS A 105 2.70 4.07 -11.47
CA CYS A 105 2.60 3.34 -12.73
C CYS A 105 3.83 2.48 -13.03
N VAL A 106 5.03 3.00 -12.80
CA VAL A 106 6.28 2.23 -12.96
C VAL A 106 6.30 1.05 -11.99
N LEU A 107 5.96 1.28 -10.73
CA LEU A 107 5.88 0.22 -9.72
C LEU A 107 4.87 -0.87 -10.11
N ALA A 108 3.70 -0.48 -10.65
CA ALA A 108 2.68 -1.42 -11.12
C ALA A 108 3.20 -2.32 -12.25
N VAL A 109 3.91 -1.75 -13.22
CA VAL A 109 4.54 -2.52 -14.31
C VAL A 109 5.59 -3.49 -13.77
N LEU A 110 6.45 -3.03 -12.86
CA LEU A 110 7.46 -3.88 -12.23
C LEU A 110 6.81 -5.03 -11.43
N THR A 111 5.71 -4.75 -10.73
CA THR A 111 4.95 -5.77 -10.00
C THR A 111 4.36 -6.81 -10.97
N LEU A 112 3.84 -6.38 -12.12
CA LEU A 112 3.35 -7.31 -13.14
C LEU A 112 4.46 -8.21 -13.68
N CYS A 113 5.65 -7.68 -13.93
CA CYS A 113 6.81 -8.46 -14.32
C CYS A 113 7.22 -9.47 -13.23
N ALA A 114 7.18 -9.04 -11.96
CA ALA A 114 7.48 -9.92 -10.82
C ALA A 114 6.46 -11.06 -10.70
N ILE A 115 5.17 -10.79 -10.93
CA ILE A 115 4.11 -11.82 -10.94
C ILE A 115 4.36 -12.84 -12.06
N GLY A 116 4.69 -12.39 -13.27
CA GLY A 116 5.00 -13.28 -14.38
C GLY A 116 6.18 -14.20 -14.09
N TYR A 117 7.24 -13.65 -13.49
CA TYR A 117 8.40 -14.43 -13.07
C TYR A 117 8.07 -15.41 -11.95
N ALA A 118 7.36 -14.96 -10.92
CA ALA A 118 6.94 -15.79 -9.77
C ALA A 118 6.03 -16.95 -10.20
N TYR A 119 5.16 -16.72 -11.18
CA TYR A 119 4.33 -17.79 -11.75
C TYR A 119 5.17 -18.91 -12.35
N LYS A 120 6.16 -18.56 -13.17
CA LYS A 120 7.10 -19.51 -13.77
C LYS A 120 7.93 -20.22 -12.70
N TRP A 121 8.40 -19.47 -11.70
CA TRP A 121 9.16 -20.02 -10.57
C TRP A 121 8.34 -21.04 -9.78
N ASN A 122 7.09 -20.74 -9.47
CA ASN A 122 6.20 -21.62 -8.72
C ASN A 122 5.89 -22.92 -9.48
N GLN A 123 5.82 -22.87 -10.81
CA GLN A 123 5.68 -24.08 -11.63
C GLN A 123 6.92 -24.97 -11.58
N ALA A 124 8.10 -24.38 -11.55
CA ALA A 124 9.37 -25.11 -11.48
C ALA A 124 9.65 -25.63 -10.05
N ASN A 125 9.16 -24.95 -9.02
CA ASN A 125 9.46 -25.23 -7.61
C ASN A 125 8.18 -25.27 -6.76
N PRO A 126 7.33 -26.31 -6.87
CA PRO A 126 6.06 -26.38 -6.15
C PRO A 126 6.22 -26.42 -4.63
N ASP A 127 7.32 -27.00 -4.13
CA ASP A 127 7.60 -27.14 -2.68
C ASP A 127 8.00 -25.81 -2.02
N SER A 128 8.51 -24.86 -2.80
CA SER A 128 8.94 -23.53 -2.34
C SER A 128 8.19 -22.39 -3.05
N ALA A 129 6.91 -22.61 -3.32
CA ALA A 129 6.08 -21.67 -4.04
C ALA A 129 5.96 -20.33 -3.30
N LEU A 130 6.15 -19.24 -4.04
CA LEU A 130 5.94 -17.89 -3.56
C LEU A 130 4.44 -17.62 -3.45
N VAL A 131 3.92 -17.51 -2.23
CA VAL A 131 2.50 -17.28 -1.96
C VAL A 131 2.31 -15.98 -1.18
N GLY A 132 1.36 -15.17 -1.65
CA GLY A 132 1.06 -13.87 -1.05
C GLY A 132 1.82 -12.71 -1.68
N ALA A 133 1.23 -11.52 -1.60
CA ALA A 133 1.71 -10.32 -2.30
C ALA A 133 3.17 -9.97 -1.98
N THR A 134 3.55 -10.04 -0.71
CA THR A 134 4.91 -9.72 -0.25
C THR A 134 5.94 -10.71 -0.78
N ALA A 135 5.62 -12.01 -0.74
CA ALA A 135 6.52 -13.06 -1.22
C ALA A 135 6.65 -13.03 -2.75
N ILE A 136 5.56 -12.78 -3.47
CA ILE A 136 5.58 -12.67 -4.93
C ILE A 136 6.40 -11.47 -5.38
N PHE A 137 6.17 -10.30 -4.79
CA PHE A 137 6.90 -9.09 -5.16
C PHE A 137 8.36 -9.14 -4.70
N GLY A 138 8.60 -9.32 -3.40
CA GLY A 138 9.94 -9.33 -2.82
C GLY A 138 10.76 -10.54 -3.25
N GLY A 139 10.19 -11.75 -3.13
CA GLY A 139 10.85 -12.98 -3.54
C GLY A 139 11.03 -13.08 -5.05
N GLY A 140 10.04 -12.67 -5.85
CA GLY A 140 10.16 -12.67 -7.31
C GLY A 140 11.30 -11.78 -7.81
N ILE A 141 11.39 -10.55 -7.31
CA ILE A 141 12.50 -9.63 -7.66
C ILE A 141 13.84 -10.16 -7.12
N ALA A 142 13.86 -10.69 -5.89
CA ALA A 142 15.08 -11.22 -5.30
C ALA A 142 15.63 -12.44 -6.10
N HIS A 143 14.75 -13.33 -6.56
CA HIS A 143 15.16 -14.45 -7.42
C HIS A 143 15.62 -14.00 -8.79
N MET A 144 14.98 -12.99 -9.40
CA MET A 144 15.48 -12.42 -10.66
C MET A 144 16.91 -11.91 -10.55
N VAL A 145 17.27 -11.29 -9.43
CA VAL A 145 18.63 -10.80 -9.22
C VAL A 145 19.58 -11.95 -8.88
N ASP A 146 19.11 -12.95 -8.13
CA ASP A 146 19.90 -14.12 -7.76
C ASP A 146 20.32 -14.97 -8.96
N ASP A 147 19.47 -15.03 -10.00
CA ASP A 147 19.80 -15.66 -11.28
C ASP A 147 21.01 -14.98 -11.99
N VAL A 148 21.23 -13.69 -11.71
CA VAL A 148 22.32 -12.90 -12.29
C VAL A 148 23.52 -12.82 -11.34
N ILE A 149 23.27 -12.64 -10.05
CA ILE A 149 24.27 -12.52 -8.98
C ILE A 149 23.98 -13.60 -7.94
N PRO A 150 24.54 -14.81 -8.09
CA PRO A 150 24.27 -15.91 -7.17
C PRO A 150 24.61 -15.57 -5.71
N GLY A 151 23.70 -15.93 -4.79
CA GLY A 151 23.86 -15.67 -3.35
C GLY A 151 23.29 -14.33 -2.86
N SER A 152 22.69 -13.54 -3.74
CA SER A 152 22.08 -12.24 -3.36
C SER A 152 20.68 -12.35 -2.79
N TYR A 153 20.00 -13.50 -2.97
CA TYR A 153 18.59 -13.71 -2.60
C TYR A 153 18.26 -13.29 -1.17
N THR A 154 19.01 -13.80 -0.19
CA THR A 154 18.67 -13.61 1.23
C THR A 154 18.72 -12.14 1.63
N VAL A 155 19.73 -11.42 1.18
CA VAL A 155 19.91 -10.00 1.51
C VAL A 155 18.86 -9.16 0.81
N LEU A 156 18.66 -9.37 -0.49
CA LEU A 156 17.69 -8.64 -1.28
C LEU A 156 16.25 -8.88 -0.83
N ASN A 157 15.87 -10.13 -0.62
CA ASN A 157 14.53 -10.46 -0.14
C ASN A 157 14.26 -9.80 1.21
N SER A 158 15.21 -9.84 2.14
CA SER A 158 15.06 -9.19 3.44
C SER A 158 14.91 -7.67 3.32
N LEU A 159 15.68 -7.01 2.46
CA LEU A 159 15.57 -5.58 2.21
C LEU A 159 14.24 -5.19 1.54
N LEU A 160 13.80 -5.97 0.55
CA LEU A 160 12.54 -5.71 -0.16
C LEU A 160 11.33 -5.90 0.76
N VAL A 161 11.33 -6.96 1.57
CA VAL A 161 10.26 -7.22 2.56
C VAL A 161 10.24 -6.14 3.63
N LEU A 162 11.41 -5.71 4.13
CA LEU A 162 11.52 -4.62 5.09
C LEU A 162 10.96 -3.31 4.51
N THR A 163 11.33 -2.98 3.28
CA THR A 163 10.85 -1.78 2.58
C THR A 163 9.34 -1.82 2.40
N TYR A 164 8.80 -2.94 1.93
CA TYR A 164 7.35 -3.14 1.80
C TYR A 164 6.63 -2.97 3.15
N SER A 165 7.17 -3.56 4.21
CA SER A 165 6.60 -3.45 5.57
C SER A 165 6.63 -2.00 6.08
N ALA A 166 7.69 -1.25 5.79
CA ALA A 166 7.80 0.17 6.13
C ALA A 166 6.71 1.01 5.43
N PHE A 167 6.43 0.71 4.15
CA PHE A 167 5.33 1.37 3.41
C PHE A 167 3.96 1.04 3.98
N CYS A 168 3.69 -0.23 4.29
CA CYS A 168 2.44 -0.63 4.92
C CYS A 168 2.23 0.10 6.25
N LEU A 169 3.28 0.24 7.06
CA LEU A 169 3.22 0.95 8.33
C LEU A 169 2.92 2.45 8.13
N THR A 170 3.56 3.09 7.15
CA THR A 170 3.33 4.50 6.81
C THR A 170 1.88 4.74 6.37
N SER A 171 1.36 3.87 5.51
CA SER A 171 -0.03 3.93 5.05
C SER A 171 -1.03 3.72 6.17
N LEU A 172 -0.78 2.76 7.07
CA LEU A 172 -1.61 2.48 8.23
C LEU A 172 -1.70 3.67 9.19
N ASP A 173 -0.59 4.35 9.45
CA ASP A 173 -0.56 5.52 10.31
C ASP A 173 -1.35 6.69 9.71
N THR A 174 -1.21 6.93 8.41
CA THR A 174 -1.99 7.93 7.68
C THR A 174 -3.48 7.59 7.68
N ALA A 175 -3.85 6.32 7.44
CA ALA A 175 -5.24 5.84 7.48
C ALA A 175 -5.87 6.05 8.86
N THR A 176 -5.15 5.72 9.94
CA THR A 176 -5.62 5.90 11.32
C THR A 176 -5.87 7.38 11.62
N ARG A 177 -5.01 8.26 11.13
CA ARG A 177 -5.16 9.70 11.29
C ARG A 177 -6.38 10.24 10.53
N LEU A 178 -6.58 9.84 9.29
CA LEU A 178 -7.73 10.23 8.49
C LEU A 178 -9.03 9.71 9.10
N ALA A 179 -9.07 8.44 9.52
CA ALA A 179 -10.23 7.86 10.18
C ALA A 179 -10.61 8.63 11.45
N ARG A 180 -9.61 9.04 12.24
CA ARG A 180 -9.83 9.91 13.40
C ARG A 180 -10.45 11.25 13.01
N PHE A 181 -9.92 11.92 11.98
CA PHE A 181 -10.44 13.20 11.53
C PHE A 181 -11.87 13.07 11.03
N MET A 182 -12.17 12.08 10.20
CA MET A 182 -13.51 11.81 9.69
C MET A 182 -14.49 11.53 10.83
N PHE A 183 -14.07 10.74 11.83
CA PHE A 183 -14.90 10.47 12.99
C PHE A 183 -15.18 11.74 13.81
N GLN A 184 -14.19 12.61 13.99
CA GLN A 184 -14.38 13.88 14.69
C GLN A 184 -15.31 14.83 13.93
N GLU A 185 -15.11 14.96 12.61
CA GLU A 185 -15.91 15.83 11.74
C GLU A 185 -17.38 15.40 11.67
N PHE A 186 -17.66 14.10 11.79
CA PHE A 186 -19.03 13.59 11.81
C PHE A 186 -19.88 14.18 12.95
N TRP A 187 -19.24 14.55 14.06
CA TRP A 187 -19.92 15.11 15.24
C TRP A 187 -19.90 16.64 15.29
N LEU A 188 -19.20 17.29 14.35
CA LEU A 188 -19.08 18.73 14.25
C LEU A 188 -20.10 19.30 13.26
N GLU A 189 -20.61 20.49 13.56
CA GLU A 189 -21.40 21.27 12.61
C GLU A 189 -20.49 22.02 11.63
N PRO A 190 -20.97 22.33 10.41
CA PRO A 190 -20.16 23.06 9.44
C PRO A 190 -19.62 24.38 10.02
N GLY A 191 -18.30 24.54 10.02
CA GLY A 191 -17.61 25.71 10.53
C GLY A 191 -17.21 25.65 12.00
N GLN A 192 -17.56 24.59 12.73
CA GLN A 192 -17.10 24.40 14.11
C GLN A 192 -15.76 23.68 14.17
N THR A 193 -14.95 24.04 15.17
CA THR A 193 -13.70 23.34 15.47
C THR A 193 -13.86 22.44 16.70
N PRO A 194 -13.04 21.38 16.86
CA PRO A 194 -13.06 20.51 18.06
C PRO A 194 -12.90 21.26 19.37
N LYS A 195 -12.36 22.47 19.35
CA LYS A 195 -12.12 23.32 20.51
C LYS A 195 -13.37 24.10 20.97
N ASP A 196 -14.34 24.24 20.08
CA ASP A 196 -15.54 25.04 20.34
C ASP A 196 -16.57 24.28 21.20
N ILE A 197 -16.45 22.94 21.25
CA ILE A 197 -17.32 22.10 22.05
C ILE A 197 -16.80 22.03 23.48
N LYS A 198 -17.44 22.80 24.38
CA LYS A 198 -17.02 22.91 25.78
C LYS A 198 -17.70 21.89 26.69
N GLU A 199 -18.92 21.43 26.39
CA GLU A 199 -19.73 20.59 27.27
C GLU A 199 -20.49 19.46 26.54
N GLY A 200 -20.85 18.41 27.27
CA GLY A 200 -21.68 17.31 26.81
C GLY A 200 -20.91 16.08 26.29
N TRP A 201 -21.68 15.05 25.92
CA TRP A 201 -21.16 13.79 25.40
C TRP A 201 -20.40 13.97 24.07
N LYS A 202 -20.77 14.99 23.29
CA LYS A 202 -20.04 15.35 22.03
C LYS A 202 -18.56 15.66 22.29
N LYS A 203 -18.23 16.26 23.46
CA LYS A 203 -16.83 16.54 23.83
C LYS A 203 -15.98 15.26 23.95
N VAL A 204 -16.58 14.18 24.45
CA VAL A 204 -15.90 12.88 24.57
C VAL A 204 -15.67 12.30 23.17
N MET A 205 -16.68 12.36 22.29
CA MET A 205 -16.58 11.82 20.92
C MET A 205 -15.56 12.59 20.07
N VAL A 206 -15.49 13.91 20.22
CA VAL A 206 -14.55 14.76 19.48
C VAL A 206 -13.15 14.76 20.09
N ASN A 207 -12.97 14.15 21.27
CA ASN A 207 -11.65 14.03 21.89
C ASN A 207 -10.71 13.20 21.00
N PRO A 208 -9.52 13.74 20.61
CA PRO A 208 -8.60 13.06 19.71
C PRO A 208 -8.08 11.72 20.26
N TYR A 209 -7.96 11.56 21.57
CA TYR A 209 -7.55 10.31 22.20
C TYR A 209 -8.62 9.23 22.06
N PHE A 210 -9.87 9.59 22.40
CA PHE A 210 -11.01 8.68 22.29
C PHE A 210 -11.22 8.22 20.85
N ALA A 211 -11.26 9.16 19.91
CA ALA A 211 -11.41 8.87 18.49
C ALA A 211 -10.30 7.95 17.95
N THR A 212 -9.04 8.16 18.38
CA THR A 212 -7.91 7.31 17.97
C THR A 212 -8.05 5.90 18.55
N ILE A 213 -8.35 5.76 19.84
CA ILE A 213 -8.52 4.45 20.47
C ILE A 213 -9.67 3.69 19.80
N LEU A 214 -10.79 4.35 19.56
CA LEU A 214 -11.94 3.74 18.90
C LEU A 214 -11.61 3.23 17.49
N THR A 215 -10.96 4.05 16.67
CA THR A 215 -10.56 3.64 15.30
C THR A 215 -9.56 2.49 15.29
N VAL A 216 -8.60 2.49 16.22
CA VAL A 216 -7.63 1.39 16.35
C VAL A 216 -8.30 0.10 16.81
N VAL A 217 -9.18 0.18 17.82
CA VAL A 217 -9.92 -0.99 18.32
C VAL A 217 -10.81 -1.59 17.23
N LEU A 218 -11.54 -0.76 16.48
CA LEU A 218 -12.35 -1.23 15.35
C LEU A 218 -11.48 -1.88 14.27
N GLY A 219 -10.32 -1.30 13.96
CA GLY A 219 -9.37 -1.89 13.01
C GLY A 219 -8.85 -3.25 13.45
N ILE A 220 -8.50 -3.40 14.73
CA ILE A 220 -8.05 -4.68 15.30
C ILE A 220 -9.18 -5.71 15.26
N LEU A 221 -10.40 -5.34 15.64
CA LEU A 221 -11.56 -6.23 15.61
C LEU A 221 -11.83 -6.72 14.18
N LEU A 222 -11.81 -5.84 13.19
CA LEU A 222 -11.96 -6.21 11.78
C LEU A 222 -10.84 -7.16 11.31
N GLY A 223 -9.61 -6.89 11.71
CA GLY A 223 -8.46 -7.78 11.41
C GLY A 223 -8.61 -9.17 12.05
N MET A 224 -9.14 -9.25 13.27
CA MET A 224 -9.35 -10.51 13.98
C MET A 224 -10.50 -11.34 13.39
N THR A 225 -11.52 -10.72 12.81
CA THR A 225 -12.65 -11.45 12.19
C THR A 225 -12.28 -12.23 10.93
N GLY A 226 -11.07 -12.05 10.42
CA GLY A 226 -10.59 -12.76 9.23
C GLY A 226 -11.19 -12.26 7.91
N TYR A 227 -12.14 -11.34 7.93
CA TYR A 227 -12.66 -10.70 6.70
C TYR A 227 -11.61 -9.87 5.94
N ALA A 228 -10.50 -9.54 6.59
CA ALA A 228 -9.37 -8.84 5.98
C ALA A 228 -8.37 -9.78 5.26
N LYS A 229 -8.68 -11.09 5.19
CA LYS A 229 -7.90 -12.06 4.40
C LYS A 229 -8.45 -12.16 2.97
N ILE A 230 -8.58 -11.02 2.33
CA ILE A 230 -8.91 -10.96 0.90
C ILE A 230 -7.61 -10.85 0.13
#